data_28f5d17fa23abcba04f15c52be5eafa1
#
_entry.id   28f5d17fa23abcba04f15c52be5eafa1
#
_cell.length_a   1.000
_cell.length_b   1.000
_cell.length_c   1.000
_cell.angle_alpha   90.00
_cell.angle_beta   90.00
_cell.angle_gamma   90.00
#
_symmetry.space_group_name_H-M   'P 1'
#
loop_
_entity.id
_entity.type
_entity.pdbx_description
1 polymer ?
#
loop_
_entity_poly.entity_id
_entity_poly.type
_entity_poly.pdbx_seq_one_letter_code
_entity_poly.pdbx_strand_id
1 'polypeptide(L)'
;MRPAYQVLITFWLSVLASCGQKSNDRSYKIMLKGLLSHSVPEISAADAAMDTSCVYLDARERKEFEVSHIQNARWVGYKDFDMSRMAAIPKTQSIIIYCSVGYRSEKIAEKIRAAGFTSVSNLYGGLFSWVNEGKPVYRNDQPVAEVHAYNKFWSKWLQTGTKVYD
;
A
#
# COMPACT_ATOMS: atom_id res chain seq x y z
N MET A 1 -20.66 -16.65 40.38
CA MET A 1 -20.63 -17.57 39.24
C MET A 1 -20.99 -16.79 37.99
N ARG A 2 -20.06 -16.50 37.09
CA ARG A 2 -20.37 -15.89 35.78
C ARG A 2 -20.71 -17.02 34.82
N PRO A 3 -21.84 -16.95 34.11
CA PRO A 3 -22.31 -18.08 33.31
C PRO A 3 -21.45 -18.32 32.08
N ALA A 4 -21.16 -19.58 31.80
CA ALA A 4 -20.30 -20.08 30.72
C ALA A 4 -20.67 -19.64 29.28
N TYR A 5 -21.87 -19.10 29.07
CA TYR A 5 -22.34 -18.66 27.74
C TYR A 5 -21.71 -17.34 27.26
N GLN A 6 -21.16 -16.49 28.13
CA GLN A 6 -20.48 -15.27 27.69
C GLN A 6 -19.15 -15.57 26.97
N VAL A 7 -18.48 -16.66 27.33
CA VAL A 7 -17.23 -17.08 26.68
C VAL A 7 -17.48 -17.65 25.28
N LEU A 8 -18.61 -18.35 25.09
CA LEU A 8 -18.98 -18.93 23.79
C LEU A 8 -19.38 -17.88 22.76
N ILE A 9 -20.08 -16.81 23.16
CA ILE A 9 -20.50 -15.74 22.24
C ILE A 9 -19.29 -14.95 21.69
N THR A 10 -18.29 -14.67 22.53
CA THR A 10 -17.07 -13.96 22.12
C THR A 10 -16.22 -14.81 21.16
N PHE A 11 -16.18 -16.13 21.34
CA PHE A 11 -15.45 -17.03 20.46
C PHE A 11 -16.10 -17.13 19.08
N TRP A 12 -17.43 -17.17 18.99
CA TRP A 12 -18.16 -17.22 17.72
C TRP A 12 -18.02 -15.91 16.91
N LEU A 13 -18.06 -14.75 17.57
CA LEU A 13 -17.86 -13.46 16.91
C LEU A 13 -16.45 -13.32 16.31
N SER A 14 -15.41 -13.84 16.96
CA SER A 14 -14.04 -13.78 16.45
C SER A 14 -13.82 -14.69 15.23
N VAL A 15 -14.49 -15.84 15.17
CA VAL A 15 -14.41 -16.76 14.01
C VAL A 15 -15.11 -16.18 12.78
N LEU A 16 -16.25 -15.53 12.93
CA LEU A 16 -16.97 -14.89 11.81
C LEU A 16 -16.21 -13.71 11.22
N ALA A 17 -15.57 -12.89 12.07
CA ALA A 17 -14.74 -11.79 11.61
C ALA A 17 -13.51 -12.27 10.81
N SER A 18 -12.85 -13.35 11.25
CA SER A 18 -11.71 -13.95 10.55
C SER A 18 -12.08 -14.54 9.19
N CYS A 19 -13.28 -15.09 9.04
CA CYS A 19 -13.74 -15.67 7.77
C CYS A 19 -14.04 -14.59 6.72
N GLY A 20 -14.65 -13.47 7.13
CA GLY A 20 -14.91 -12.32 6.26
C GLY A 20 -13.64 -11.64 5.75
N GLN A 21 -12.63 -11.51 6.62
CA GLN A 21 -11.32 -10.94 6.26
C GLN A 21 -10.61 -11.77 5.17
N LYS A 22 -10.57 -13.11 5.31
CA LYS A 22 -9.94 -14.01 4.34
C LYS A 22 -10.64 -13.99 2.97
N SER A 23 -11.94 -13.89 2.92
CA SER A 23 -12.70 -13.84 1.66
C SER A 23 -12.44 -12.54 0.88
N ASN A 24 -12.34 -11.40 1.59
CA ASN A 24 -12.07 -10.11 0.97
C ASN A 24 -10.61 -10.01 0.48
N ASP A 25 -9.66 -10.56 1.22
CA ASP A 25 -8.26 -10.66 0.78
C ASP A 25 -8.12 -11.48 -0.52
N ARG A 26 -8.81 -12.62 -0.62
CA ARG A 26 -8.83 -13.43 -1.84
C ARG A 26 -9.42 -12.66 -3.03
N SER A 27 -10.53 -11.96 -2.83
CA SER A 27 -11.17 -11.14 -3.87
C SER A 27 -10.27 -9.99 -4.32
N TYR A 28 -9.56 -9.38 -3.38
CA TYR A 28 -8.59 -8.33 -3.68
C TYR A 28 -7.44 -8.85 -4.54
N LYS A 29 -6.85 -9.99 -4.19
CA LYS A 29 -5.79 -10.63 -4.98
C LYS A 29 -6.25 -11.00 -6.40
N ILE A 30 -7.47 -11.50 -6.56
CA ILE A 30 -8.04 -11.80 -7.88
C ILE A 30 -8.18 -10.51 -8.70
N MET A 31 -8.67 -9.44 -8.10
CA MET A 31 -8.79 -8.14 -8.76
C MET A 31 -7.42 -7.60 -9.18
N LEU A 32 -6.42 -7.64 -8.29
CA LEU A 32 -5.06 -7.19 -8.58
C LEU A 32 -4.43 -7.98 -9.73
N LYS A 33 -4.61 -9.30 -9.75
CA LYS A 33 -4.13 -10.17 -10.84
C LYS A 33 -4.67 -9.78 -12.22
N GLY A 34 -5.90 -9.27 -12.29
CA GLY A 34 -6.48 -8.79 -13.54
C GLY A 34 -6.18 -7.31 -13.85
N LEU A 35 -5.81 -6.52 -12.83
CA LEU A 35 -5.56 -5.09 -12.96
C LEU A 35 -4.12 -4.78 -13.36
N LEU A 36 -3.14 -5.49 -12.75
CA LEU A 36 -1.72 -5.26 -12.95
C LEU A 36 -1.21 -5.99 -14.19
N SER A 37 -0.24 -5.40 -14.85
CA SER A 37 0.42 -6.01 -16.02
C SER A 37 1.55 -6.96 -15.60
N HIS A 38 1.96 -6.93 -14.33
CA HIS A 38 3.10 -7.68 -13.78
C HIS A 38 4.41 -7.44 -14.57
N SER A 39 4.58 -6.23 -15.09
CA SER A 39 5.69 -5.83 -15.97
C SER A 39 6.99 -5.51 -15.23
N VAL A 40 6.91 -5.36 -13.91
CA VAL A 40 8.05 -5.09 -13.02
C VAL A 40 8.05 -6.06 -11.84
N PRO A 41 9.19 -6.30 -11.17
CA PRO A 41 9.21 -7.07 -9.93
C PRO A 41 8.20 -6.55 -8.92
N GLU A 42 7.54 -7.45 -8.21
CA GLU A 42 6.57 -7.15 -7.17
C GLU A 42 7.10 -7.60 -5.81
N ILE A 43 6.73 -6.86 -4.77
CA ILE A 43 7.08 -7.19 -3.38
C ILE A 43 5.83 -7.12 -2.51
N SER A 44 5.65 -8.07 -1.59
CA SER A 44 4.55 -8.04 -0.63
C SER A 44 4.76 -6.94 0.42
N ALA A 45 3.69 -6.50 1.09
CA ALA A 45 3.81 -5.54 2.18
C ALA A 45 4.59 -6.12 3.37
N ALA A 46 4.50 -7.43 3.60
CA ALA A 46 5.29 -8.10 4.65
C ALA A 46 6.79 -8.02 4.37
N ASP A 47 7.22 -8.43 3.16
CA ASP A 47 8.63 -8.42 2.78
C ASP A 47 9.18 -6.99 2.66
N ALA A 48 8.39 -6.07 2.11
CA ALA A 48 8.75 -4.67 2.00
C ALA A 48 9.05 -4.03 3.37
N ALA A 49 8.25 -4.34 4.39
CA ALA A 49 8.46 -3.83 5.75
C ALA A 49 9.75 -4.36 6.42
N MET A 50 10.32 -5.45 5.91
CA MET A 50 11.59 -6.01 6.41
C MET A 50 12.81 -5.39 5.73
N ASP A 51 12.66 -4.76 4.56
CA ASP A 51 13.76 -4.09 3.86
C ASP A 51 13.96 -2.68 4.41
N THR A 52 14.88 -2.54 5.36
CA THR A 52 15.23 -1.26 5.99
C THR A 52 16.19 -0.42 5.14
N SER A 53 16.72 -0.96 4.04
CA SER A 53 17.69 -0.30 3.16
C SER A 53 17.05 0.35 1.93
N CYS A 54 15.78 0.08 1.67
CA CYS A 54 15.08 0.59 0.51
C CYS A 54 14.65 2.05 0.65
N VAL A 55 14.44 2.70 -0.49
CA VAL A 55 13.76 4.00 -0.58
C VAL A 55 12.32 3.75 -1.02
N TYR A 56 11.36 4.19 -0.21
CA TYR A 56 9.96 4.18 -0.60
C TYR A 56 9.62 5.39 -1.47
N LEU A 57 8.94 5.15 -2.60
CA LEU A 57 8.44 6.19 -3.48
C LEU A 57 6.91 6.13 -3.56
N ASP A 58 6.25 7.26 -3.36
CA ASP A 58 4.81 7.37 -3.46
C ASP A 58 4.41 7.97 -4.82
N ALA A 59 3.77 7.16 -5.66
CA ALA A 59 3.28 7.55 -6.98
C ALA A 59 1.81 8.00 -6.97
N ARG A 60 1.27 8.39 -5.81
CA ARG A 60 -0.08 8.95 -5.72
C ARG A 60 -0.09 10.44 -6.00
N GLU A 61 -1.29 11.01 -6.13
CA GLU A 61 -1.42 12.47 -6.22
C GLU A 61 -0.97 13.12 -4.89
N ARG A 62 -0.52 14.36 -4.95
CA ARG A 62 0.04 15.08 -3.79
C ARG A 62 -0.91 15.10 -2.60
N LYS A 63 -2.20 15.35 -2.82
CA LYS A 63 -3.24 15.34 -1.79
C LYS A 63 -3.41 14.00 -1.09
N GLU A 64 -3.23 12.87 -1.80
CA GLU A 64 -3.28 11.53 -1.21
C GLU A 64 -2.07 11.31 -0.27
N PHE A 65 -0.88 11.74 -0.70
CA PHE A 65 0.35 11.68 0.08
C PHE A 65 0.26 12.51 1.37
N GLU A 66 -0.34 13.69 1.29
CA GLU A 66 -0.48 14.61 2.43
C GLU A 66 -1.46 14.11 3.49
N VAL A 67 -2.42 13.25 3.15
CA VAL A 67 -3.26 12.56 4.13
C VAL A 67 -2.44 11.61 4.98
N SER A 68 -1.71 10.71 4.33
CA SER A 68 -0.74 9.81 4.99
C SER A 68 0.09 9.04 3.95
N HIS A 69 1.26 8.57 4.36
CA HIS A 69 2.20 7.83 3.52
C HIS A 69 3.02 6.83 4.36
N ILE A 70 3.75 5.93 3.72
CA ILE A 70 4.73 5.05 4.39
C ILE A 70 5.85 5.94 4.95
N GLN A 71 6.33 5.64 6.15
CA GLN A 71 7.37 6.43 6.80
C GLN A 71 8.58 6.67 5.89
N ASN A 72 9.09 7.90 5.86
CA ASN A 72 10.21 8.33 5.02
C ASN A 72 9.99 8.19 3.50
N ALA A 73 8.77 7.90 3.05
CA ALA A 73 8.48 7.84 1.63
C ALA A 73 8.68 9.20 0.95
N ARG A 74 9.27 9.18 -0.24
CA ARG A 74 9.42 10.36 -1.10
C ARG A 74 8.28 10.41 -2.08
N TRP A 75 7.62 11.55 -2.16
CA TRP A 75 6.58 11.75 -3.16
C TRP A 75 7.18 11.97 -4.55
N VAL A 76 6.72 11.19 -5.52
CA VAL A 76 7.14 11.31 -6.93
C VAL A 76 5.98 11.64 -7.87
N GLY A 77 4.72 11.38 -7.44
CA GLY A 77 3.53 11.66 -8.24
C GLY A 77 3.28 10.66 -9.37
N TYR A 78 2.14 10.82 -10.04
CA TYR A 78 1.78 9.99 -11.19
C TYR A 78 1.60 10.83 -12.46
N LYS A 79 0.63 11.76 -12.47
CA LYS A 79 0.33 12.60 -13.64
C LYS A 79 1.46 13.60 -13.93
N ASP A 80 2.03 14.14 -12.89
CA ASP A 80 3.13 15.10 -12.89
C ASP A 80 4.47 14.47 -12.53
N PHE A 81 4.60 13.15 -12.75
CA PHE A 81 5.87 12.46 -12.52
C PHE A 81 6.99 13.06 -13.37
N ASP A 82 8.06 13.46 -12.68
CA ASP A 82 9.28 13.99 -13.31
C ASP A 82 10.50 13.19 -12.82
N MET A 83 11.29 12.70 -13.77
CA MET A 83 12.51 11.94 -13.50
C MET A 83 13.56 12.74 -12.70
N SER A 84 13.53 14.06 -12.75
CA SER A 84 14.41 14.91 -11.95
C SER A 84 14.27 14.66 -10.43
N ARG A 85 13.10 14.21 -9.97
CA ARG A 85 12.85 13.83 -8.56
C ARG A 85 13.68 12.61 -8.13
N MET A 86 14.23 11.88 -9.10
CA MET A 86 15.10 10.71 -8.89
C MET A 86 16.60 11.07 -8.84
N ALA A 87 16.98 12.30 -9.15
CA ALA A 87 18.37 12.70 -9.38
C ALA A 87 19.31 12.39 -8.21
N ALA A 88 18.83 12.46 -6.97
CA ALA A 88 19.61 12.18 -5.76
C ALA A 88 19.62 10.70 -5.34
N ILE A 89 18.99 9.80 -6.13
CA ILE A 89 18.92 8.38 -5.81
C ILE A 89 19.90 7.61 -6.70
N PRO A 90 20.87 6.87 -6.13
CA PRO A 90 21.77 6.04 -6.93
C PRO A 90 21.00 5.00 -7.76
N LYS A 91 21.45 4.72 -8.99
CA LYS A 91 20.80 3.75 -9.89
C LYS A 91 20.74 2.33 -9.33
N THR A 92 21.63 2.00 -8.40
CA THR A 92 21.71 0.69 -7.72
C THR A 92 20.91 0.63 -6.43
N GLN A 93 20.33 1.77 -5.97
CA GLN A 93 19.54 1.81 -4.75
C GLN A 93 18.30 0.92 -4.86
N SER A 94 18.02 0.14 -3.81
CA SER A 94 16.76 -0.59 -3.69
C SER A 94 15.60 0.41 -3.56
N ILE A 95 14.62 0.30 -4.45
CA ILE A 95 13.44 1.16 -4.53
C ILE A 95 12.19 0.31 -4.44
N ILE A 96 11.31 0.67 -3.52
CA ILE A 96 9.94 0.14 -3.47
C ILE A 96 8.99 1.28 -3.77
N ILE A 97 8.30 1.19 -4.90
CA ILE A 97 7.33 2.21 -5.32
C ILE A 97 5.91 1.71 -5.09
N TYR A 98 5.03 2.60 -4.65
CA TYR A 98 3.64 2.26 -4.38
C TYR A 98 2.67 3.36 -4.83
N CYS A 99 1.40 2.97 -5.03
CA CYS A 99 0.25 3.87 -5.05
C CYS A 99 -0.86 3.28 -4.15
N SER A 100 -2.13 3.57 -4.39
CA SER A 100 -3.22 3.01 -3.58
C SER A 100 -3.34 1.49 -3.69
N VAL A 101 -3.25 0.93 -4.93
CA VAL A 101 -3.45 -0.51 -5.23
C VAL A 101 -2.36 -1.13 -6.09
N GLY A 102 -1.36 -0.38 -6.54
CA GLY A 102 -0.24 -0.90 -7.35
C GLY A 102 -0.25 -0.53 -8.83
N TYR A 103 -1.38 -0.08 -9.42
CA TYR A 103 -1.47 0.18 -10.86
C TYR A 103 -0.63 1.39 -11.32
N ARG A 104 -0.81 2.57 -10.70
CA ARG A 104 -0.06 3.78 -11.04
C ARG A 104 1.44 3.61 -10.79
N SER A 105 1.78 2.98 -9.68
CA SER A 105 3.17 2.73 -9.31
C SER A 105 3.86 1.74 -10.25
N GLU A 106 3.17 0.74 -10.77
CA GLU A 106 3.71 -0.14 -11.81
C GLU A 106 4.15 0.67 -13.04
N LYS A 107 3.32 1.60 -13.52
CA LYS A 107 3.64 2.45 -14.68
C LYS A 107 4.80 3.42 -14.43
N ILE A 108 4.95 3.91 -13.21
CA ILE A 108 6.11 4.73 -12.84
C ILE A 108 7.37 3.85 -12.68
N ALA A 109 7.24 2.65 -12.10
CA ALA A 109 8.35 1.70 -11.99
C ALA A 109 8.94 1.34 -13.37
N GLU A 110 8.08 1.12 -14.38
CA GLU A 110 8.52 0.89 -15.78
C GLU A 110 9.41 2.04 -16.28
N LYS A 111 8.99 3.29 -16.07
CA LYS A 111 9.77 4.49 -16.46
C LYS A 111 11.11 4.58 -15.72
N ILE A 112 11.10 4.33 -14.42
CA ILE A 112 12.30 4.38 -13.57
C ILE A 112 13.30 3.30 -14.00
N ARG A 113 12.84 2.07 -14.26
CA ARG A 113 13.67 0.98 -14.78
C ARG A 113 14.25 1.28 -16.17
N ALA A 114 13.43 1.82 -17.08
CA ALA A 114 13.88 2.26 -18.41
C ALA A 114 14.95 3.36 -18.33
N ALA A 115 14.95 4.18 -17.27
CA ALA A 115 15.98 5.17 -17.00
C ALA A 115 17.26 4.59 -16.35
N GLY A 116 17.35 3.25 -16.21
CA GLY A 116 18.56 2.53 -15.78
C GLY A 116 18.65 2.26 -14.27
N PHE A 117 17.57 2.39 -13.51
CA PHE A 117 17.54 1.92 -12.11
C PHE A 117 17.38 0.40 -12.10
N THR A 118 18.26 -0.32 -11.40
CA THR A 118 18.37 -1.78 -11.50
C THR A 118 17.55 -2.52 -10.45
N SER A 119 17.26 -1.90 -9.31
CA SER A 119 16.55 -2.52 -8.18
C SER A 119 15.27 -1.75 -7.86
N VAL A 120 14.21 -2.00 -8.66
CA VAL A 120 12.91 -1.33 -8.51
C VAL A 120 11.82 -2.38 -8.44
N SER A 121 11.04 -2.37 -7.36
CA SER A 121 9.90 -3.26 -7.15
C SER A 121 8.61 -2.45 -6.91
N ASN A 122 7.49 -2.96 -7.42
CA ASN A 122 6.17 -2.44 -7.15
C ASN A 122 5.60 -3.07 -5.88
N LEU A 123 5.10 -2.28 -4.93
CA LEU A 123 4.40 -2.80 -3.75
C LEU A 123 3.07 -3.42 -4.18
N TYR A 124 2.96 -4.74 -4.13
CA TYR A 124 1.78 -5.48 -4.56
C TYR A 124 0.57 -5.13 -3.69
N GLY A 125 -0.49 -4.65 -4.33
CA GLY A 125 -1.68 -4.14 -3.64
C GLY A 125 -1.49 -2.76 -2.98
N GLY A 126 -0.33 -2.12 -3.15
CA GLY A 126 -0.06 -0.74 -2.76
C GLY A 126 -0.28 -0.44 -1.28
N LEU A 127 -0.59 0.83 -1.00
CA LEU A 127 -0.83 1.30 0.36
C LEU A 127 -2.03 0.59 1.02
N PHE A 128 -3.01 0.12 0.24
CA PHE A 128 -4.15 -0.59 0.81
C PHE A 128 -3.74 -1.95 1.38
N SER A 129 -2.89 -2.74 0.71
CA SER A 129 -2.33 -3.95 1.29
C SER A 129 -1.48 -3.65 2.53
N TRP A 130 -0.64 -2.62 2.49
CA TRP A 130 0.18 -2.18 3.61
C TRP A 130 -0.66 -1.93 4.87
N VAL A 131 -1.72 -1.12 4.74
CA VAL A 131 -2.59 -0.75 5.87
C VAL A 131 -3.46 -1.93 6.31
N ASN A 132 -3.99 -2.73 5.38
CA ASN A 132 -4.81 -3.91 5.70
C ASN A 132 -4.02 -4.97 6.48
N GLU A 133 -2.70 -5.04 6.28
CA GLU A 133 -1.79 -5.89 7.07
C GLU A 133 -1.38 -5.25 8.41
N GLY A 134 -2.02 -4.16 8.81
CA GLY A 134 -1.80 -3.49 10.10
C GLY A 134 -0.51 -2.67 10.17
N LYS A 135 0.12 -2.37 9.04
CA LYS A 135 1.34 -1.56 9.02
C LYS A 135 1.01 -0.07 9.11
N PRO A 136 1.82 0.72 9.86
CA PRO A 136 1.53 2.12 10.12
C PRO A 136 1.73 3.00 8.89
N VAL A 137 0.96 4.09 8.84
CA VAL A 137 1.14 5.21 7.92
C VAL A 137 1.33 6.50 8.71
N TYR A 138 1.96 7.48 8.09
CA TYR A 138 2.45 8.67 8.78
C TYR A 138 2.02 9.96 8.08
N ARG A 139 1.85 11.01 8.87
CA ARG A 139 1.72 12.39 8.43
C ARG A 139 2.58 13.26 9.35
N ASN A 140 3.50 14.06 8.78
CA ASN A 140 4.45 14.87 9.55
C ASN A 140 5.20 14.04 10.62
N ASP A 141 5.71 12.86 10.23
CA ASP A 141 6.43 11.90 11.08
C ASP A 141 5.65 11.35 12.28
N GLN A 142 4.34 11.60 12.35
CA GLN A 142 3.45 11.02 13.35
C GLN A 142 2.59 9.91 12.74
N PRO A 143 2.45 8.76 13.42
CA PRO A 143 1.55 7.71 12.95
C PRO A 143 0.10 8.22 13.00
N VAL A 144 -0.66 7.91 11.95
CA VAL A 144 -2.06 8.32 11.81
C VAL A 144 -2.93 7.14 11.37
N ALA A 145 -4.24 7.24 11.62
CA ALA A 145 -5.19 6.24 11.16
C ALA A 145 -5.82 6.57 9.79
N GLU A 146 -5.73 7.83 9.36
CA GLU A 146 -6.35 8.33 8.14
C GLU A 146 -5.61 7.85 6.90
N VAL A 147 -6.36 7.35 5.93
CA VAL A 147 -5.86 6.88 4.64
C VAL A 147 -6.74 7.42 3.52
N HIS A 148 -6.15 8.06 2.54
CA HIS A 148 -6.90 8.51 1.37
C HIS A 148 -7.38 7.31 0.54
N ALA A 149 -8.68 7.12 0.47
CA ALA A 149 -9.30 5.93 -0.12
C ALA A 149 -9.54 6.05 -1.65
N TYR A 150 -8.99 7.10 -2.27
CA TYR A 150 -9.09 7.46 -3.67
C TYR A 150 -10.52 7.84 -4.08
N ASN A 151 -11.45 6.89 -4.10
CA ASN A 151 -12.88 7.12 -4.31
C ASN A 151 -13.70 5.94 -3.75
N LYS A 152 -15.04 6.06 -3.77
CA LYS A 152 -15.94 5.03 -3.20
C LYS A 152 -15.80 3.66 -3.87
N PHE A 153 -15.47 3.60 -5.17
CA PHE A 153 -15.29 2.33 -5.87
C PHE A 153 -14.05 1.56 -5.37
N TRP A 154 -12.91 2.25 -5.20
CA TRP A 154 -11.67 1.64 -4.74
C TRP A 154 -11.63 1.45 -3.23
N SER A 155 -12.34 2.27 -2.46
CA SER A 155 -12.34 2.24 -0.99
C SER A 155 -12.82 0.92 -0.39
N LYS A 156 -13.55 0.11 -1.12
CA LYS A 156 -13.96 -1.23 -0.67
C LYS A 156 -12.78 -2.17 -0.39
N TRP A 157 -11.63 -1.92 -1.01
CA TRP A 157 -10.41 -2.69 -0.84
C TRP A 157 -9.56 -2.24 0.36
N LEU A 158 -9.80 -1.05 0.88
CA LEU A 158 -9.22 -0.58 2.14
C LEU A 158 -10.11 -1.04 3.29
N GLN A 159 -9.64 -2.03 4.05
CA GLN A 159 -10.43 -2.70 5.09
C GLN A 159 -10.20 -2.08 6.48
N THR A 160 -9.03 -1.50 6.70
CA THR A 160 -8.61 -0.89 7.97
C THR A 160 -8.21 0.56 7.76
N GLY A 161 -8.13 1.34 8.85
CA GLY A 161 -7.86 2.77 8.79
C GLY A 161 -9.12 3.62 8.56
N THR A 162 -8.99 4.91 8.85
CA THR A 162 -10.05 5.92 8.64
C THR A 162 -9.99 6.41 7.20
N LYS A 163 -11.04 6.13 6.41
CA LYS A 163 -11.10 6.51 5.00
C LYS A 163 -11.30 8.00 4.83
N VAL A 164 -10.41 8.67 4.11
CA VAL A 164 -10.51 10.06 3.71
C VAL A 164 -10.75 10.14 2.19
N TYR A 165 -11.54 11.09 1.75
CA TYR A 165 -11.85 11.39 0.36
C TYR A 165 -11.59 12.87 0.08
N ASP A 166 -11.66 13.27 -1.21
CA ASP A 166 -11.63 14.68 -1.65
C ASP A 166 -12.89 15.42 -1.22
#